data_b4b0cf88e84905879b3c7261fddf2dbd
#
_entry.id   b4b0cf88e84905879b3c7261fddf2dbd
#
_cell.length_a   1.000
_cell.length_b   1.000
_cell.length_c   1.000
_cell.angle_alpha   90.00
_cell.angle_beta   90.00
_cell.angle_gamma   90.00
#
_symmetry.space_group_name_H-M   'P 1'
#
loop_
_entity.id
_entity.type
_entity.pdbx_description
1 polymer ?
#
loop_
_entity_poly.entity_id
_entity_poly.type
_entity_poly.pdbx_seq_one_letter_code
_entity_poly.pdbx_strand_id
1 'polypeptide(L)'
;MKLVLRSCYKCKGEFPATGEFFFRHSQRSDGMHSWCKSCCKEGSERSREKKYSTIEGRIPTFLVSCRNNAQKRGNEFDLTAQDLIDMWAKQEGTCCYSGFQMELQPNSPFSVSVERVDNSIGYTVENTVLVCKAVNSMKSSMTGEQFLMFCRAVANWLTDDDGQDVRFVKNG
;
A
#
# COMPACT_ATOMS: atom_id res chain seq x y z
N MET A 1 -26.35 30.80 -25.22
CA MET A 1 -24.94 30.95 -24.81
C MET A 1 -24.07 30.15 -25.77
N LYS A 2 -23.06 30.77 -26.39
CA LYS A 2 -22.11 30.05 -27.25
C LYS A 2 -21.25 29.15 -26.35
N LEU A 3 -21.26 27.86 -26.57
CA LEU A 3 -20.36 26.91 -25.87
C LEU A 3 -18.92 27.21 -26.34
N VAL A 4 -18.06 27.62 -25.42
CA VAL A 4 -16.62 27.79 -25.69
C VAL A 4 -16.00 26.40 -25.68
N LEU A 5 -15.47 25.94 -26.80
CA LEU A 5 -14.76 24.68 -26.92
C LEU A 5 -13.27 24.90 -26.60
N ARG A 6 -12.66 23.83 -26.05
CA ARG A 6 -11.24 23.76 -25.69
C ARG A 6 -10.64 22.45 -26.16
N SER A 7 -9.49 22.50 -26.80
CA SER A 7 -8.74 21.30 -27.18
C SER A 7 -7.93 20.74 -26.02
N CYS A 8 -8.02 19.44 -25.81
CA CYS A 8 -7.16 18.70 -24.87
C CYS A 8 -5.76 18.56 -25.45
N TYR A 9 -4.73 18.99 -24.71
CA TYR A 9 -3.36 18.92 -25.19
C TYR A 9 -2.87 17.48 -25.45
N LYS A 10 -3.39 16.48 -24.72
CA LYS A 10 -2.96 15.07 -24.86
C LYS A 10 -3.69 14.35 -26.00
N CYS A 11 -5.02 14.30 -26.01
CA CYS A 11 -5.78 13.56 -27.02
C CYS A 11 -6.20 14.41 -28.23
N LYS A 12 -5.97 15.73 -28.19
CA LYS A 12 -6.37 16.71 -29.23
C LYS A 12 -7.88 16.82 -29.46
N GLY A 13 -8.70 16.09 -28.68
CA GLY A 13 -10.15 16.21 -28.74
C GLY A 13 -10.64 17.57 -28.23
N GLU A 14 -11.71 18.09 -28.83
CA GLU A 14 -12.37 19.34 -28.43
C GLU A 14 -13.55 19.06 -27.50
N PHE A 15 -13.58 19.74 -26.37
CA PHE A 15 -14.59 19.58 -25.33
C PHE A 15 -15.06 20.94 -24.83
N PRO A 16 -16.28 21.05 -24.29
CA PRO A 16 -16.72 22.26 -23.60
C PRO A 16 -15.70 22.69 -22.52
N ALA A 17 -15.35 23.97 -22.51
CA ALA A 17 -14.42 24.54 -21.52
C ALA A 17 -15.12 24.70 -20.16
N THR A 18 -15.49 23.58 -19.53
CA THR A 18 -16.21 23.53 -18.26
C THR A 18 -15.54 22.59 -17.26
N GLY A 19 -15.91 22.74 -15.98
CA GLY A 19 -15.49 21.84 -14.92
C GLY A 19 -15.98 20.40 -15.06
N GLU A 20 -16.86 20.13 -16.01
CA GLU A 20 -17.28 18.76 -16.36
C GLU A 20 -16.18 18.02 -17.10
N PHE A 21 -15.50 18.67 -18.06
CA PHE A 21 -14.49 18.05 -18.92
C PHE A 21 -13.05 18.29 -18.48
N PHE A 22 -12.78 19.37 -17.74
CA PHE A 22 -11.43 19.72 -17.29
C PHE A 22 -11.39 19.95 -15.79
N PHE A 23 -10.27 19.55 -15.14
CA PHE A 23 -10.03 19.92 -13.75
C PHE A 23 -9.65 21.40 -13.64
N ARG A 24 -9.96 22.03 -12.51
CA ARG A 24 -9.50 23.38 -12.19
C ARG A 24 -7.98 23.37 -11.95
N HIS A 25 -7.33 24.46 -12.35
CA HIS A 25 -5.89 24.66 -12.18
C HIS A 25 -5.59 26.14 -11.91
N SER A 26 -5.38 26.49 -10.64
CA SER A 26 -5.27 27.88 -10.17
C SER A 26 -4.11 28.67 -10.75
N GLN A 27 -3.03 28.02 -11.18
CA GLN A 27 -1.84 28.67 -11.74
C GLN A 27 -1.92 28.92 -13.25
N ARG A 28 -3.02 28.58 -13.92
CA ARG A 28 -3.21 28.83 -15.34
C ARG A 28 -4.14 30.01 -15.55
N SER A 29 -3.85 30.81 -16.56
CA SER A 29 -4.63 32.01 -16.89
C SER A 29 -6.09 31.74 -17.21
N ASP A 30 -6.40 30.55 -17.74
CA ASP A 30 -7.75 30.09 -18.06
C ASP A 30 -8.39 29.27 -16.91
N GLY A 31 -7.71 29.07 -15.80
CA GLY A 31 -8.19 28.37 -14.61
C GLY A 31 -8.42 26.85 -14.79
N MET A 32 -7.98 26.24 -15.91
CA MET A 32 -8.25 24.85 -16.24
C MET A 32 -6.99 24.06 -16.60
N HIS A 33 -7.01 22.76 -16.26
CA HIS A 33 -5.94 21.84 -16.63
C HIS A 33 -5.85 21.68 -18.17
N SER A 34 -4.64 21.48 -18.70
CA SER A 34 -4.43 21.36 -20.16
C SER A 34 -4.94 20.05 -20.76
N TRP A 35 -5.14 19.02 -19.95
CA TRP A 35 -5.70 17.75 -20.37
C TRP A 35 -7.14 17.61 -19.90
N CYS A 36 -7.98 16.95 -20.70
CA CYS A 36 -9.32 16.59 -20.28
C CYS A 36 -9.27 15.57 -19.12
N LYS A 37 -10.35 15.45 -18.37
CA LYS A 37 -10.43 14.55 -17.19
C LYS A 37 -10.11 13.09 -17.52
N SER A 38 -10.56 12.60 -18.69
CA SER A 38 -10.24 11.26 -19.15
C SER A 38 -8.72 11.04 -19.30
N CYS A 39 -8.04 11.97 -20.01
CA CYS A 39 -6.59 11.93 -20.18
C CYS A 39 -5.83 12.07 -18.86
N CYS A 40 -6.32 12.87 -17.92
CA CYS A 40 -5.74 12.95 -16.57
C CYS A 40 -5.87 11.63 -15.82
N LYS A 41 -7.05 10.97 -15.89
CA LYS A 41 -7.30 9.69 -15.26
C LYS A 41 -6.36 8.61 -15.81
N GLU A 42 -6.29 8.46 -17.13
CA GLU A 42 -5.36 7.52 -17.78
C GLU A 42 -3.90 7.77 -17.38
N GLY A 43 -3.47 9.05 -17.35
CA GLY A 43 -2.11 9.41 -16.92
C GLY A 43 -1.82 9.02 -15.47
N SER A 44 -2.80 9.21 -14.60
CA SER A 44 -2.70 8.81 -13.19
C SER A 44 -2.67 7.29 -13.02
N GLU A 45 -3.50 6.56 -13.77
CA GLU A 45 -3.53 5.09 -13.77
C GLU A 45 -2.20 4.50 -14.24
N ARG A 46 -1.67 4.99 -15.38
CA ARG A 46 -0.36 4.57 -15.89
C ARG A 46 0.77 4.84 -14.89
N SER A 47 0.74 6.00 -14.22
CA SER A 47 1.74 6.33 -13.18
C SER A 47 1.61 5.42 -11.97
N ARG A 48 0.39 5.04 -11.59
CA ARG A 48 0.12 4.05 -10.53
C ARG A 48 0.64 2.68 -10.90
N GLU A 49 0.31 2.19 -12.10
CA GLU A 49 0.79 0.88 -12.58
C GLU A 49 2.31 0.82 -12.55
N LYS A 50 3.00 1.83 -13.09
CA LYS A 50 4.45 1.91 -13.03
C LYS A 50 4.98 1.90 -11.59
N LYS A 51 4.33 2.66 -10.69
CA LYS A 51 4.72 2.73 -9.28
C LYS A 51 4.56 1.41 -8.55
N TYR A 52 3.54 0.63 -8.89
CA TYR A 52 3.19 -0.62 -8.20
C TYR A 52 3.61 -1.88 -8.97
N SER A 53 4.38 -1.75 -10.06
CA SER A 53 4.90 -2.90 -10.80
C SER A 53 6.18 -3.50 -10.20
N THR A 54 6.91 -2.73 -9.40
CA THR A 54 8.18 -3.17 -8.78
C THR A 54 8.27 -2.73 -7.32
N ILE A 55 9.15 -3.40 -6.56
CA ILE A 55 9.39 -3.03 -5.16
C ILE A 55 10.02 -1.64 -5.06
N GLU A 56 10.92 -1.28 -5.96
CA GLU A 56 11.59 0.03 -6.01
C GLU A 56 10.57 1.17 -6.15
N GLY A 57 9.52 0.94 -6.93
CA GLY A 57 8.42 1.90 -7.08
C GLY A 57 7.60 2.08 -5.80
N ARG A 58 7.55 1.06 -4.92
CA ARG A 58 6.84 1.09 -3.62
C ARG A 58 7.64 1.76 -2.51
N ILE A 59 8.95 1.59 -2.52
CA ILE A 59 9.86 2.00 -1.44
C ILE A 59 9.71 3.45 -0.99
N PRO A 60 9.61 4.47 -1.87
CA PRO A 60 9.43 5.85 -1.42
C PRO A 60 8.23 6.04 -0.51
N THR A 61 7.14 5.32 -0.79
CA THR A 61 5.92 5.38 0.04
C THR A 61 6.14 4.73 1.41
N PHE A 62 6.87 3.62 1.46
CA PHE A 62 7.20 2.93 2.71
C PHE A 62 8.11 3.78 3.60
N LEU A 63 9.19 4.32 3.06
CA LEU A 63 10.13 5.15 3.80
C LEU A 63 9.46 6.39 4.41
N VAL A 64 8.61 7.07 3.63
CA VAL A 64 7.84 8.21 4.14
C VAL A 64 6.91 7.78 5.27
N SER A 65 6.19 6.67 5.10
CA SER A 65 5.26 6.18 6.12
C SER A 65 5.98 5.75 7.39
N CYS A 66 7.09 5.00 7.28
CA CYS A 66 7.89 4.54 8.41
C CYS A 66 8.51 5.71 9.17
N ARG A 67 9.10 6.68 8.46
CA ARG A 67 9.67 7.90 9.06
C ARG A 67 8.63 8.69 9.82
N ASN A 68 7.46 8.93 9.23
CA ASN A 68 6.37 9.64 9.90
C ASN A 68 5.85 8.90 11.13
N ASN A 69 5.77 7.56 11.06
CA ASN A 69 5.36 6.73 12.19
C ASN A 69 6.40 6.71 13.30
N ALA A 70 7.69 6.64 12.97
CA ALA A 70 8.78 6.75 13.93
C ALA A 70 8.75 8.10 14.65
N GLN A 71 8.67 9.19 13.90
CA GLN A 71 8.59 10.55 14.44
C GLN A 71 7.41 10.74 15.40
N LYS A 72 6.22 10.27 15.04
CA LYS A 72 5.02 10.35 15.89
C LYS A 72 5.16 9.59 17.22
N ARG A 73 6.00 8.56 17.27
CA ARG A 73 6.21 7.71 18.43
C ARG A 73 7.50 8.04 19.19
N GLY A 74 8.31 8.97 18.69
CA GLY A 74 9.63 9.28 19.25
C GLY A 74 10.65 8.17 19.08
N ASN A 75 10.48 7.31 18.09
CA ASN A 75 11.34 6.17 17.81
C ASN A 75 12.38 6.51 16.75
N GLU A 76 13.49 5.76 16.75
CA GLU A 76 14.53 5.82 15.74
C GLU A 76 14.00 5.41 14.35
N PHE A 77 14.63 5.99 13.32
CA PHE A 77 14.41 5.63 11.92
C PHE A 77 15.75 5.61 11.18
N ASP A 78 16.22 4.42 10.85
CA ASP A 78 17.50 4.17 10.17
C ASP A 78 17.34 3.14 9.04
N LEU A 79 16.34 3.35 8.16
CA LEU A 79 16.14 2.52 6.97
C LEU A 79 16.45 3.31 5.70
N THR A 80 17.18 2.69 4.80
CA THR A 80 17.43 3.16 3.45
C THR A 80 16.52 2.45 2.42
N ALA A 81 16.54 2.95 1.20
CA ALA A 81 15.86 2.29 0.08
C ALA A 81 16.48 0.92 -0.22
N GLN A 82 17.81 0.82 -0.12
CA GLN A 82 18.54 -0.42 -0.38
C GLN A 82 18.19 -1.51 0.62
N ASP A 83 18.06 -1.17 1.92
CA ASP A 83 17.68 -2.15 2.94
C ASP A 83 16.34 -2.83 2.62
N LEU A 84 15.35 -2.05 2.15
CA LEU A 84 14.04 -2.61 1.79
C LEU A 84 14.10 -3.45 0.50
N ILE A 85 14.97 -3.11 -0.46
CA ILE A 85 15.24 -3.93 -1.65
C ILE A 85 15.85 -5.26 -1.24
N ASP A 86 16.88 -5.22 -0.38
CA ASP A 86 17.58 -6.40 0.10
C ASP A 86 16.69 -7.32 0.93
N MET A 87 15.83 -6.73 1.78
CA MET A 87 14.79 -7.48 2.52
C MET A 87 13.82 -8.19 1.56
N TRP A 88 13.32 -7.49 0.54
CA TRP A 88 12.43 -8.07 -0.45
C TRP A 88 13.08 -9.22 -1.20
N ALA A 89 14.32 -9.05 -1.64
CA ALA A 89 15.09 -10.09 -2.33
C ALA A 89 15.37 -11.28 -1.40
N LYS A 90 15.80 -11.05 -0.15
CA LYS A 90 16.07 -12.09 0.84
C LYS A 90 14.82 -12.90 1.21
N GLN A 91 13.67 -12.24 1.27
CA GLN A 91 12.39 -12.87 1.56
C GLN A 91 11.72 -13.47 0.31
N GLU A 92 12.32 -13.31 -0.88
CA GLU A 92 11.75 -13.79 -2.17
C GLU A 92 10.31 -13.30 -2.40
N GLY A 93 10.00 -12.09 -1.91
CA GLY A 93 8.65 -11.51 -1.96
C GLY A 93 7.63 -12.20 -1.06
N THR A 94 8.04 -13.07 -0.13
CA THR A 94 7.14 -13.77 0.79
C THR A 94 7.02 -13.05 2.14
N CYS A 95 5.85 -13.16 2.76
CA CYS A 95 5.58 -12.61 4.08
C CYS A 95 6.39 -13.34 5.15
N CYS A 96 7.17 -12.60 5.94
CA CYS A 96 8.04 -13.14 6.99
C CYS A 96 7.29 -14.00 8.03
N TYR A 97 6.02 -13.69 8.31
CA TYR A 97 5.25 -14.39 9.35
C TYR A 97 4.36 -15.51 8.81
N SER A 98 3.80 -15.38 7.61
CA SER A 98 2.82 -16.34 7.08
C SER A 98 3.29 -17.15 5.89
N GLY A 99 4.43 -16.79 5.28
CA GLY A 99 4.92 -17.42 4.06
C GLY A 99 4.09 -17.12 2.79
N PHE A 100 3.01 -16.35 2.89
CA PHE A 100 2.23 -15.97 1.70
C PHE A 100 3.03 -15.09 0.77
N GLN A 101 2.85 -15.28 -0.53
CA GLN A 101 3.39 -14.39 -1.54
C GLN A 101 2.77 -12.99 -1.39
N MET A 102 3.62 -11.98 -1.29
CA MET A 102 3.17 -10.60 -1.15
C MET A 102 2.91 -9.95 -2.51
N GLU A 103 1.92 -9.05 -2.54
CA GLU A 103 1.54 -8.27 -3.71
C GLU A 103 2.07 -6.84 -3.62
N LEU A 104 2.53 -6.30 -4.75
CA LEU A 104 2.96 -4.91 -4.83
C LEU A 104 1.78 -3.93 -4.97
N GLN A 105 0.63 -4.41 -5.46
CA GLN A 105 -0.58 -3.60 -5.59
C GLN A 105 -1.15 -3.22 -4.21
N PRO A 106 -1.63 -1.97 -4.02
CA PRO A 106 -2.28 -1.57 -2.78
C PRO A 106 -3.69 -2.15 -2.68
N ASN A 107 -4.25 -2.13 -1.46
CA ASN A 107 -5.65 -2.50 -1.15
C ASN A 107 -5.97 -4.00 -1.23
N SER A 108 -4.97 -4.86 -1.31
CA SER A 108 -5.10 -6.29 -1.08
C SER A 108 -4.69 -6.64 0.37
N PRO A 109 -5.27 -7.69 0.99
CA PRO A 109 -4.78 -8.22 2.25
C PRO A 109 -3.34 -8.75 2.15
N PHE A 110 -2.92 -9.16 0.94
CA PHE A 110 -1.56 -9.62 0.64
C PHE A 110 -0.59 -8.51 0.25
N SER A 111 -1.04 -7.25 0.17
CA SER A 111 -0.14 -6.12 -0.14
C SER A 111 1.05 -6.09 0.81
N VAL A 112 2.25 -5.88 0.27
CA VAL A 112 3.46 -5.73 1.07
C VAL A 112 3.36 -4.54 2.03
N SER A 113 3.78 -4.76 3.26
CA SER A 113 3.82 -3.78 4.36
C SER A 113 5.12 -3.92 5.13
N VAL A 114 5.64 -2.81 5.65
CA VAL A 114 6.83 -2.79 6.52
C VAL A 114 6.36 -2.95 7.97
N GLU A 115 6.91 -3.92 8.66
CA GLU A 115 6.57 -4.27 10.05
C GLU A 115 7.81 -4.19 10.94
N ARG A 116 7.62 -3.79 12.19
CA ARG A 116 8.64 -3.86 13.25
C ARG A 116 8.44 -5.14 14.06
N VAL A 117 9.51 -5.91 14.23
CA VAL A 117 9.48 -7.14 15.03
C VAL A 117 9.12 -6.79 16.48
N ASP A 118 9.82 -5.82 17.05
CA ASP A 118 9.55 -5.22 18.36
C ASP A 118 9.00 -3.81 18.20
N ASN A 119 7.79 -3.58 18.70
CA ASN A 119 7.09 -2.30 18.63
C ASN A 119 7.70 -1.22 19.55
N SER A 120 8.53 -1.58 20.54
CA SER A 120 9.23 -0.65 21.41
C SER A 120 10.47 -0.02 20.75
N ILE A 121 11.00 -0.69 19.72
CA ILE A 121 12.17 -0.25 18.95
C ILE A 121 11.70 0.47 17.66
N GLY A 122 12.58 1.29 17.09
CA GLY A 122 12.34 2.01 15.85
C GLY A 122 12.44 1.12 14.59
N TYR A 123 12.52 1.77 13.45
CA TYR A 123 12.73 1.12 12.16
C TYR A 123 14.24 1.06 11.89
N THR A 124 14.86 -0.05 12.29
CA THR A 124 16.24 -0.42 11.95
C THR A 124 16.22 -1.67 11.07
N VAL A 125 17.33 -2.01 10.44
CA VAL A 125 17.45 -3.21 9.58
C VAL A 125 17.14 -4.48 10.38
N GLU A 126 17.65 -4.57 11.62
CA GLU A 126 17.49 -5.75 12.49
C GLU A 126 16.07 -5.90 13.03
N ASN A 127 15.35 -4.77 13.20
CA ASN A 127 13.99 -4.74 13.75
C ASN A 127 12.91 -4.64 12.70
N THR A 128 13.25 -4.73 11.42
CA THR A 128 12.28 -4.54 10.33
C THR A 128 12.18 -5.77 9.45
N VAL A 129 10.95 -6.14 9.08
CA VAL A 129 10.64 -7.22 8.15
C VAL A 129 9.51 -6.79 7.21
N LEU A 130 9.41 -7.47 6.07
CA LEU A 130 8.29 -7.29 5.14
C LEU A 130 7.23 -8.37 5.39
N VAL A 131 5.98 -7.95 5.46
CA VAL A 131 4.84 -8.82 5.77
C VAL A 131 3.63 -8.45 4.91
N CYS A 132 2.65 -9.34 4.84
CA CYS A 132 1.35 -9.00 4.27
C CYS A 132 0.63 -7.95 5.12
N LYS A 133 -0.07 -7.03 4.50
CA LYS A 133 -0.84 -5.97 5.17
C LYS A 133 -1.84 -6.53 6.18
N ALA A 134 -2.53 -7.62 5.85
CA ALA A 134 -3.45 -8.27 6.79
C ALA A 134 -2.70 -8.76 8.04
N VAL A 135 -1.57 -9.43 7.87
CA VAL A 135 -0.74 -9.95 8.96
C VAL A 135 -0.21 -8.81 9.85
N ASN A 136 0.26 -7.72 9.24
CA ASN A 136 0.67 -6.51 9.97
C ASN A 136 -0.49 -5.96 10.81
N SER A 137 -1.67 -5.84 10.22
CA SER A 137 -2.87 -5.35 10.92
C SER A 137 -3.29 -6.28 12.07
N MET A 138 -3.22 -7.59 11.87
CA MET A 138 -3.53 -8.60 12.91
C MET A 138 -2.55 -8.52 14.07
N LYS A 139 -1.25 -8.44 13.81
CA LYS A 139 -0.22 -8.32 14.85
C LYS A 139 -0.38 -7.01 15.63
N SER A 140 -0.65 -5.89 14.96
CA SER A 140 -0.87 -4.60 15.61
C SER A 140 0.22 -4.27 16.66
N SER A 141 -0.17 -4.05 17.92
CA SER A 141 0.74 -3.76 19.04
C SER A 141 1.21 -5.00 19.82
N MET A 142 0.79 -6.20 19.43
CA MET A 142 1.19 -7.44 20.09
C MET A 142 2.68 -7.73 19.92
N THR A 143 3.28 -8.37 20.93
CA THR A 143 4.60 -9.00 20.76
C THR A 143 4.51 -10.19 19.79
N GLY A 144 5.64 -10.64 19.26
CA GLY A 144 5.67 -11.82 18.39
C GLY A 144 5.09 -13.07 19.07
N GLU A 145 5.38 -13.25 20.36
CA GLU A 145 4.85 -14.37 21.15
C GLU A 145 3.34 -14.32 21.34
N GLN A 146 2.80 -13.13 21.70
CA GLN A 146 1.37 -12.92 21.82
C GLN A 146 0.66 -13.17 20.48
N PHE A 147 1.19 -12.64 19.41
CA PHE A 147 0.63 -12.84 18.08
C PHE A 147 0.59 -14.31 17.68
N LEU A 148 1.69 -15.05 17.88
CA LEU A 148 1.76 -16.47 17.59
C LEU A 148 0.78 -17.28 18.46
N MET A 149 0.67 -16.95 19.75
CA MET A 149 -0.29 -17.59 20.66
C MET A 149 -1.73 -17.43 20.15
N PHE A 150 -2.13 -16.21 19.78
CA PHE A 150 -3.48 -15.96 19.26
C PHE A 150 -3.72 -16.65 17.91
N CYS A 151 -2.75 -16.63 17.00
CA CYS A 151 -2.88 -17.32 15.71
C CYS A 151 -3.12 -18.82 15.91
N ARG A 152 -2.35 -19.46 16.80
CA ARG A 152 -2.53 -20.89 17.14
C ARG A 152 -3.88 -21.16 17.79
N ALA A 153 -4.28 -20.34 18.76
CA ALA A 153 -5.55 -20.50 19.45
C ALA A 153 -6.74 -20.40 18.47
N VAL A 154 -6.70 -19.42 17.57
CA VAL A 154 -7.75 -19.23 16.55
C VAL A 154 -7.77 -20.41 15.58
N ALA A 155 -6.61 -20.82 15.06
CA ALA A 155 -6.53 -21.97 14.16
C ALA A 155 -7.08 -23.24 14.82
N ASN A 156 -6.59 -23.59 16.02
CA ASN A 156 -7.04 -24.78 16.74
C ASN A 156 -8.52 -24.75 17.11
N TRP A 157 -9.08 -23.56 17.37
CA TRP A 157 -10.50 -23.43 17.70
C TRP A 157 -11.41 -23.58 16.48
N LEU A 158 -10.95 -23.17 15.31
CA LEU A 158 -11.75 -23.16 14.07
C LEU A 158 -11.60 -24.45 13.26
N THR A 159 -10.62 -25.31 13.57
CA THR A 159 -10.43 -26.60 12.91
C THR A 159 -10.86 -27.76 13.82
N ASP A 160 -11.26 -28.89 13.23
CA ASP A 160 -11.46 -30.15 13.95
C ASP A 160 -10.16 -30.95 14.11
N ASP A 161 -10.26 -32.14 14.71
CA ASP A 161 -9.12 -33.02 14.93
C ASP A 161 -8.48 -33.52 13.62
N ASP A 162 -9.23 -33.49 12.51
CA ASP A 162 -8.79 -33.84 11.16
C ASP A 162 -8.25 -32.62 10.38
N GLY A 163 -8.20 -31.44 11.02
CA GLY A 163 -7.71 -30.17 10.41
C GLY A 163 -8.70 -29.52 9.44
N GLN A 164 -9.99 -29.88 9.51
CA GLN A 164 -11.05 -29.29 8.67
C GLN A 164 -11.65 -28.05 9.32
N ASP A 165 -11.97 -27.02 8.53
CA ASP A 165 -12.63 -25.78 9.00
C ASP A 165 -14.09 -26.05 9.40
N VAL A 166 -14.36 -26.24 10.69
CA VAL A 166 -15.69 -26.64 11.19
C VAL A 166 -16.54 -25.54 11.78
N ARG A 167 -16.00 -24.34 12.06
CA ARG A 167 -16.69 -23.34 12.89
C ARG A 167 -17.04 -22.00 12.20
N PHE A 168 -16.78 -21.85 10.92
CA PHE A 168 -17.43 -20.80 10.15
C PHE A 168 -18.86 -21.20 9.79
N VAL A 169 -19.70 -21.37 10.84
CA VAL A 169 -21.12 -21.60 10.64
C VAL A 169 -21.70 -20.31 10.07
N LYS A 170 -22.21 -20.39 8.84
CA LYS A 170 -23.09 -19.36 8.31
C LYS A 170 -24.31 -19.30 9.24
N ASN A 171 -24.36 -18.28 10.09
CA ASN A 171 -25.65 -17.88 10.66
C ASN A 171 -26.45 -17.34 9.49
N GLY A 172 -27.35 -18.17 8.94
CA GLY A 172 -28.34 -17.82 7.93
C GLY A 172 -29.34 -16.82 8.46
#